data_b37c54ef6a11fe94fcb0f5a1f2bbc2fd
#
_entry.id   b37c54ef6a11fe94fcb0f5a1f2bbc2fd
#
_cell.length_a   1.000
_cell.length_b   1.000
_cell.length_c   1.000
_cell.angle_alpha   90.00
_cell.angle_beta   90.00
_cell.angle_gamma   90.00
#
_symmetry.space_group_name_H-M   'P 1'
#
loop_
_entity.id
_entity.type
_entity.pdbx_description
1 polymer ?
#
loop_
_entity_poly.entity_id
_entity_poly.type
_entity_poly.pdbx_seq_one_letter_code
_entity_poly.pdbx_strand_id
1 'polypeptide(L)'
;MTFVINGEVWQVRLVPAGHHSLRRPNGSASVGCCDDRLKTIFIDRTLHGRFFLEVLAHEITHAAMFSYNIEMTYEQEELVANMIAKYGHEVLSIADSVFKKIKRGYY
;
A
#
# COMPACT_ATOMS: atom_id res chain seq x y z
N MET A 1 8.69 5.20 11.52
CA MET A 1 7.29 5.65 11.35
C MET A 1 6.37 4.45 11.38
N THR A 2 5.26 4.54 12.08
CA THR A 2 4.34 3.39 12.24
C THR A 2 2.92 3.76 11.81
N PHE A 3 2.14 2.73 11.49
CA PHE A 3 0.69 2.85 11.31
C PHE A 3 0.04 1.61 11.88
N VAL A 4 -1.27 1.69 12.13
CA VAL A 4 -2.04 0.57 12.67
C VAL A 4 -3.11 0.18 11.67
N ILE A 5 -3.25 -1.11 11.42
CA ILE A 5 -4.32 -1.63 10.60
C ILE A 5 -4.84 -2.93 11.22
N ASN A 6 -6.15 -3.03 11.40
CA ASN A 6 -6.82 -4.14 12.10
C ASN A 6 -6.16 -4.45 13.45
N GLY A 7 -5.77 -3.41 14.21
CA GLY A 7 -5.14 -3.57 15.53
C GLY A 7 -3.68 -4.00 15.49
N GLU A 8 -3.10 -4.24 14.34
CA GLU A 8 -1.70 -4.61 14.21
C GLU A 8 -0.84 -3.39 13.88
N VAL A 9 0.29 -3.27 14.57
CA VAL A 9 1.25 -2.17 14.35
C VAL A 9 2.23 -2.59 13.26
N TRP A 10 2.35 -1.75 12.24
CA TRP A 10 3.30 -1.91 11.16
C TRP A 10 4.29 -0.76 11.15
N GLN A 11 5.49 -1.03 10.68
CA GLN A 11 6.53 0.00 10.49
C GLN A 11 6.71 0.31 9.01
N VAL A 12 7.06 1.56 8.71
CA VAL A 12 7.55 1.97 7.39
C VAL A 12 8.99 2.40 7.56
N ARG A 13 9.88 1.80 6.79
CA ARG A 13 11.30 2.12 6.79
C ARG A 13 11.74 2.55 5.41
N LEU A 14 12.35 3.73 5.34
CA LEU A 14 12.96 4.22 4.11
C LEU A 14 14.40 3.73 4.08
N VAL A 15 14.77 3.06 3.00
CA VAL A 15 16.09 2.44 2.85
C VAL A 15 16.76 2.89 1.54
N PRO A 16 18.09 2.80 1.47
CA PRO A 16 18.78 3.15 0.22
C PRO A 16 18.32 2.29 -0.97
N ALA A 17 18.39 2.84 -2.16
CA ALA A 17 18.13 2.10 -3.39
C ALA A 17 19.02 0.86 -3.42
N GLY A 18 18.47 -0.29 -3.80
CA GLY A 18 19.20 -1.55 -3.85
C GLY A 18 19.51 -2.19 -2.52
N HIS A 19 18.95 -1.65 -1.41
CA HIS A 19 19.08 -2.26 -0.09
C HIS A 19 18.60 -3.71 -0.12
N HIS A 20 19.22 -4.58 0.70
CA HIS A 20 18.91 -6.01 0.68
C HIS A 20 17.41 -6.30 0.94
N SER A 21 16.75 -5.47 1.75
CA SER A 21 15.31 -5.62 2.01
C SER A 21 14.43 -5.40 0.78
N LEU A 22 14.97 -4.79 -0.28
CA LEU A 22 14.26 -4.55 -1.54
C LEU A 22 14.63 -5.56 -2.62
N ARG A 23 15.53 -6.51 -2.32
CA ARG A 23 15.93 -7.53 -3.30
C ARG A 23 14.95 -8.69 -3.31
N ARG A 24 14.58 -9.10 -4.52
CA ARG A 24 13.74 -10.28 -4.72
C ARG A 24 14.59 -11.54 -4.76
N PRO A 25 13.98 -12.73 -4.58
CA PRO A 25 14.73 -13.99 -4.64
C PRO A 25 15.49 -14.20 -5.95
N ASN A 26 15.01 -13.62 -7.06
CA ASN A 26 15.69 -13.72 -8.36
C ASN A 26 16.85 -12.73 -8.52
N GLY A 27 17.17 -11.97 -7.47
CA GLY A 27 18.27 -11.00 -7.48
C GLY A 27 17.90 -9.62 -7.99
N SER A 28 16.67 -9.43 -8.54
CA SER A 28 16.25 -8.11 -9.00
C SER A 28 15.90 -7.21 -7.82
N ALA A 29 16.07 -5.90 -8.01
CA ALA A 29 15.69 -4.91 -7.01
C ALA A 29 14.25 -4.45 -7.23
N SER A 30 13.52 -4.19 -6.13
CA SER A 30 12.22 -3.54 -6.16
C SER A 30 12.34 -2.16 -5.50
N VAL A 31 11.29 -1.35 -5.63
CA VAL A 31 11.24 -0.02 -5.00
C VAL A 31 10.44 -0.04 -3.70
N GLY A 32 9.73 -1.12 -3.43
CA GLY A 32 8.99 -1.33 -2.19
C GLY A 32 8.83 -2.81 -1.90
N CYS A 33 8.67 -3.13 -0.62
CA CYS A 33 8.49 -4.51 -0.15
C CYS A 33 7.67 -4.50 1.12
N CYS A 34 6.72 -5.43 1.22
CA CYS A 34 5.93 -5.64 2.44
C CYS A 34 6.34 -6.97 3.06
N ASP A 35 6.91 -6.93 4.25
CA ASP A 35 7.36 -8.13 4.98
C ASP A 35 6.40 -8.39 6.14
N ASP A 36 5.53 -9.39 5.99
CA ASP A 36 4.55 -9.74 7.01
C ASP A 36 5.20 -10.28 8.28
N ARG A 37 6.32 -10.99 8.15
CA ARG A 37 7.00 -11.57 9.29
C ARG A 37 7.56 -10.50 10.21
N LEU A 38 8.09 -9.41 9.63
CA LEU A 38 8.63 -8.28 10.38
C LEU A 38 7.59 -7.20 10.63
N LYS A 39 6.40 -7.29 10.05
CA LYS A 39 5.38 -6.24 10.07
C LYS A 39 6.00 -4.90 9.66
N THR A 40 6.76 -4.93 8.57
CA THR A 40 7.51 -3.77 8.10
C THR A 40 7.36 -3.62 6.59
N ILE A 41 7.15 -2.39 6.17
CA ILE A 41 7.19 -1.99 4.78
C ILE A 41 8.51 -1.27 4.54
N PHE A 42 9.27 -1.71 3.54
CA PHE A 42 10.51 -1.08 3.12
C PHE A 42 10.26 -0.32 1.83
N ILE A 43 10.67 0.93 1.78
CA ILE A 43 10.51 1.79 0.60
C ILE A 43 11.87 2.40 0.23
N ASP A 44 12.18 2.41 -1.04
CA ASP A 44 13.35 3.09 -1.58
C ASP A 44 13.26 4.59 -1.26
N ARG A 45 14.20 5.08 -0.48
CA ARG A 45 14.19 6.47 0.00
C ARG A 45 14.45 7.51 -1.10
N THR A 46 14.88 7.07 -2.29
CA THR A 46 15.12 7.99 -3.40
C THR A 46 13.85 8.33 -4.16
N LEU A 47 12.76 7.62 -3.91
CA LEU A 47 11.47 7.92 -4.52
C LEU A 47 10.91 9.23 -3.98
N HIS A 48 10.15 9.92 -4.81
CA HIS A 48 9.51 11.18 -4.42
C HIS A 48 8.23 11.40 -5.22
N GLY A 49 7.43 12.38 -4.77
CA GLY A 49 6.22 12.79 -5.47
C GLY A 49 5.15 11.69 -5.51
N ARG A 50 4.36 11.72 -6.59
CA ARG A 50 3.23 10.82 -6.75
C ARG A 50 3.66 9.35 -6.82
N PHE A 51 4.78 9.07 -7.44
CA PHE A 51 5.26 7.70 -7.54
C PHE A 51 5.58 7.13 -6.14
N PHE A 52 6.16 7.95 -5.26
CA PHE A 52 6.38 7.53 -3.87
C PHE A 52 5.06 7.16 -3.20
N LEU A 53 4.04 8.01 -3.36
CA LEU A 53 2.72 7.75 -2.78
C LEU A 53 2.10 6.46 -3.33
N GLU A 54 2.22 6.22 -4.63
CA GLU A 54 1.69 5.00 -5.25
C GLU A 54 2.37 3.74 -4.72
N VAL A 55 3.70 3.76 -4.59
CA VAL A 55 4.46 2.63 -4.04
C VAL A 55 4.05 2.39 -2.59
N LEU A 56 3.96 3.46 -1.79
CA LEU A 56 3.55 3.36 -0.39
C LEU A 56 2.14 2.74 -0.27
N ALA A 57 1.18 3.24 -1.06
CA ALA A 57 -0.19 2.72 -1.04
C ALA A 57 -0.25 1.25 -1.48
N HIS A 58 0.56 0.87 -2.47
CA HIS A 58 0.66 -0.51 -2.93
C HIS A 58 1.11 -1.43 -1.78
N GLU A 59 2.18 -1.07 -1.08
CA GLU A 59 2.69 -1.89 0.01
C GLU A 59 1.76 -1.89 1.23
N ILE A 60 1.12 -0.77 1.55
CA ILE A 60 0.12 -0.73 2.63
C ILE A 60 -1.07 -1.63 2.30
N THR A 61 -1.44 -1.74 1.03
CA THR A 61 -2.51 -2.65 0.61
C THR A 61 -2.13 -4.10 0.90
N HIS A 62 -0.89 -4.50 0.64
CA HIS A 62 -0.40 -5.83 1.03
C HIS A 62 -0.47 -6.03 2.55
N ALA A 63 -0.06 -5.02 3.32
CA ALA A 63 -0.15 -5.08 4.78
C ALA A 63 -1.59 -5.28 5.24
N ALA A 64 -2.56 -4.60 4.61
CA ALA A 64 -3.97 -4.78 4.92
C ALA A 64 -4.44 -6.21 4.63
N MET A 65 -4.02 -6.78 3.51
CA MET A 65 -4.37 -8.16 3.15
C MET A 65 -3.84 -9.13 4.20
N PHE A 66 -2.60 -8.96 4.65
CA PHE A 66 -2.05 -9.78 5.73
C PHE A 66 -2.82 -9.60 7.03
N SER A 67 -3.06 -8.35 7.44
CA SER A 67 -3.68 -8.06 8.74
C SER A 67 -5.16 -8.48 8.81
N TYR A 68 -5.85 -8.51 7.67
CA TYR A 68 -7.24 -8.96 7.61
C TYR A 68 -7.38 -10.40 7.14
N ASN A 69 -6.26 -11.12 6.93
CA ASN A 69 -6.23 -12.52 6.47
C ASN A 69 -7.03 -12.71 5.18
N ILE A 70 -6.84 -11.79 4.24
CA ILE A 70 -7.50 -11.87 2.93
C ILE A 70 -6.67 -12.80 2.04
N GLU A 71 -7.28 -13.90 1.61
CA GLU A 71 -6.62 -14.88 0.76
C GLU A 71 -6.93 -14.62 -0.71
N MET A 72 -5.87 -14.45 -1.50
CA MET A 72 -5.94 -14.26 -2.95
C MET A 72 -4.71 -14.90 -3.59
N THR A 73 -4.80 -15.19 -4.89
CA THR A 73 -3.60 -15.56 -5.63
C THR A 73 -2.65 -14.37 -5.71
N TYR A 74 -1.39 -14.64 -6.02
CA TYR A 74 -0.42 -13.56 -6.18
C TYR A 74 -0.86 -12.54 -7.23
N GLU A 75 -1.35 -13.01 -8.37
CA GLU A 75 -1.81 -12.10 -9.43
C GLU A 75 -3.01 -11.25 -9.00
N GLN A 76 -3.95 -11.83 -8.26
CA GLN A 76 -5.11 -11.09 -7.74
C GLN A 76 -4.67 -10.02 -6.74
N GLU A 77 -3.75 -10.37 -5.86
CA GLU A 77 -3.23 -9.47 -4.84
C GLU A 77 -2.51 -8.28 -5.47
N GLU A 78 -1.67 -8.54 -6.47
CA GLU A 78 -0.98 -7.50 -7.21
C GLU A 78 -1.94 -6.59 -7.98
N LEU A 79 -2.97 -7.17 -8.59
CA LEU A 79 -3.99 -6.39 -9.30
C LEU A 79 -4.71 -5.42 -8.37
N VAL A 80 -5.14 -5.90 -7.20
CA VAL A 80 -5.83 -5.06 -6.22
C VAL A 80 -4.90 -3.97 -5.68
N ALA A 81 -3.66 -4.32 -5.34
CA ALA A 81 -2.70 -3.35 -4.82
C ALA A 81 -2.39 -2.26 -5.85
N ASN A 82 -2.22 -2.62 -7.12
CA ASN A 82 -1.99 -1.66 -8.19
C ASN A 82 -3.20 -0.76 -8.43
N MET A 83 -4.39 -1.32 -8.38
CA MET A 83 -5.62 -0.56 -8.58
C MET A 83 -5.83 0.47 -7.46
N ILE A 84 -5.63 0.07 -6.22
CA ILE A 84 -5.75 0.97 -5.08
C ILE A 84 -4.68 2.06 -5.14
N ALA A 85 -3.45 1.69 -5.48
CA ALA A 85 -2.36 2.66 -5.58
C ALA A 85 -2.63 3.75 -6.60
N LYS A 86 -3.22 3.39 -7.74
CA LYS A 86 -3.46 4.33 -8.83
C LYS A 86 -4.78 5.09 -8.71
N TYR A 87 -5.84 4.42 -8.29
CA TYR A 87 -7.21 4.95 -8.39
C TYR A 87 -7.95 5.03 -7.06
N GLY A 88 -7.43 4.41 -6.00
CA GLY A 88 -8.14 4.32 -4.72
C GLY A 88 -8.51 5.68 -4.14
N HIS A 89 -7.58 6.63 -4.18
CA HIS A 89 -7.84 7.96 -3.65
C HIS A 89 -8.98 8.67 -4.42
N GLU A 90 -8.98 8.57 -5.73
CA GLU A 90 -10.04 9.15 -6.56
C GLU A 90 -11.40 8.51 -6.26
N VAL A 91 -11.44 7.17 -6.19
CA VAL A 91 -12.68 6.44 -5.90
C VAL A 91 -13.25 6.86 -4.55
N LEU A 92 -12.42 6.89 -3.51
CA LEU A 92 -12.86 7.26 -2.17
C LEU A 92 -13.27 8.73 -2.09
N SER A 93 -12.56 9.62 -2.78
CA SER A 93 -12.90 11.04 -2.84
C SER A 93 -14.27 11.26 -3.50
N ILE A 94 -14.55 10.55 -4.58
CA ILE A 94 -15.86 10.60 -5.23
C ILE A 94 -16.94 10.11 -4.29
N ALA A 95 -16.70 8.96 -3.63
CA ALA A 95 -17.67 8.39 -2.70
C ALA A 95 -17.98 9.37 -1.56
N ASP A 96 -16.95 10.00 -0.98
CA ASP A 96 -17.15 10.99 0.08
C ASP A 96 -17.97 12.17 -0.40
N SER A 97 -17.69 12.66 -1.59
CA SER A 97 -18.41 13.79 -2.18
C SER A 97 -19.88 13.45 -2.41
N VAL A 98 -20.16 12.29 -2.99
CA VAL A 98 -21.53 11.82 -3.24
C VAL A 98 -22.26 11.60 -1.93
N PHE A 99 -21.62 10.97 -0.95
CA PHE A 99 -22.20 10.71 0.35
C PHE A 99 -22.64 12.02 1.03
N LYS A 100 -21.79 13.05 1.01
CA LYS A 100 -22.11 14.36 1.58
C LYS A 100 -23.32 14.99 0.90
N LYS A 101 -23.44 14.85 -0.42
CA LYS A 101 -24.60 15.35 -1.16
C LYS A 101 -25.87 14.60 -0.75
N ILE A 102 -25.81 13.29 -0.66
CA ILE A 102 -26.95 12.46 -0.23
C ILE A 102 -27.41 12.87 1.17
N LYS A 103 -26.48 13.07 2.10
CA LYS A 103 -26.79 13.50 3.47
C LYS A 103 -27.48 14.87 3.51
N ARG A 104 -27.24 15.72 2.51
CA ARG A 104 -27.90 17.03 2.38
C ARG A 104 -29.24 16.97 1.64
N GLY A 105 -29.65 15.78 1.17
CA GLY A 105 -30.90 15.59 0.46
C GLY A 105 -30.83 15.82 -1.05
N TYR A 106 -29.64 15.83 -1.63
CA TYR A 106 -29.47 15.97 -3.09
C TYR A 106 -29.36 14.58 -3.73
N TYR A 107 -30.46 14.07 -4.22
CA TYR A 107 -30.43 12.82 -5.01
C TYR A 107 -31.34 12.86 -6.19
#